data_afcae5af29639771dfad96603942f2db
#
_entry.id   afcae5af29639771dfad96603942f2db
#
_cell.length_a   1.000
_cell.length_b   1.000
_cell.length_c   1.000
_cell.angle_alpha   90.00
_cell.angle_beta   90.00
_cell.angle_gamma   90.00
#
_symmetry.space_group_name_H-M   'P 1'
#
loop_
_entity.id
_entity.type
_entity.pdbx_description
1 polymer ?
#
loop_
_entity_poly.entity_id
_entity_poly.type
_entity_poly.pdbx_seq_one_letter_code
_entity_poly.pdbx_strand_id
1 'polypeptide(L)'
;MDVIYNDKNGNVNHILCNDHKANQAFINEFQTNEFTLKLNSIMVFENELKEFIVEDGLFVLFDVEIRNNTNECIEIFKEDFMLCFNNNENYYPEDYFKIKNQFEDVFKINGWECKQGFFIFIVPKQLKKLDFFYTEFYDEEHYKEYHLRYKIEKSA
;
A
#
# COMPACT_ATOMS: atom_id res chain seq x y z
N MET A 1 -4.58 -5.57 -12.34
CA MET A 1 -3.60 -6.07 -11.34
C MET A 1 -4.29 -7.09 -10.46
N ASP A 2 -3.63 -8.19 -10.21
CA ASP A 2 -4.15 -9.21 -9.32
C ASP A 2 -3.68 -8.98 -7.90
N VAL A 3 -4.56 -9.29 -6.95
CA VAL A 3 -4.17 -9.44 -5.55
C VAL A 3 -3.74 -10.90 -5.35
N ILE A 4 -2.54 -11.10 -4.86
CA ILE A 4 -2.02 -12.43 -4.55
C ILE A 4 -2.43 -12.76 -3.13
N TYR A 5 -3.35 -13.71 -2.98
CA TYR A 5 -3.91 -14.08 -1.69
C TYR A 5 -3.32 -15.40 -1.20
N ASN A 6 -2.64 -15.36 -0.05
CA ASN A 6 -2.04 -16.53 0.60
C ASN A 6 -2.89 -16.90 1.80
N ASP A 7 -3.58 -18.04 1.75
CA ASP A 7 -4.40 -18.49 2.86
C ASP A 7 -3.58 -19.17 3.96
N LYS A 8 -4.20 -19.43 5.08
CA LYS A 8 -3.55 -20.02 6.25
C LYS A 8 -3.04 -21.45 6.02
N ASN A 9 -3.50 -22.11 4.97
CA ASN A 9 -3.11 -23.47 4.61
C ASN A 9 -1.98 -23.51 3.56
N GLY A 10 -1.46 -22.35 3.17
CA GLY A 10 -0.41 -22.24 2.17
C GLY A 10 -0.90 -22.23 0.73
N ASN A 11 -2.20 -22.16 0.49
CA ASN A 11 -2.74 -22.04 -0.87
C ASN A 11 -2.62 -20.61 -1.35
N VAL A 12 -2.24 -20.44 -2.62
CA VAL A 12 -2.10 -19.12 -3.25
C VAL A 12 -3.22 -18.95 -4.27
N ASN A 13 -4.00 -17.90 -4.09
CA ASN A 13 -5.10 -17.54 -4.97
C ASN A 13 -4.87 -16.15 -5.57
N HIS A 14 -5.24 -15.99 -6.83
CA HIS A 14 -5.26 -14.69 -7.47
C HIS A 14 -6.67 -14.12 -7.42
N ILE A 15 -6.79 -12.93 -6.84
CA ILE A 15 -8.07 -12.23 -6.74
C ILE A 15 -8.04 -11.06 -7.71
N LEU A 16 -9.09 -10.95 -8.52
CA LEU A 16 -9.22 -9.86 -9.45
C LEU A 16 -9.42 -8.54 -8.70
N CYS A 17 -8.62 -7.55 -9.05
CA CYS A 17 -8.67 -6.23 -8.46
C CYS A 17 -8.99 -5.21 -9.55
N ASN A 18 -10.13 -4.55 -9.43
CA ASN A 18 -10.57 -3.54 -10.38
C ASN A 18 -10.46 -2.15 -9.78
N ASP A 19 -10.16 -1.18 -10.64
CA ASP A 19 -10.28 0.22 -10.29
C ASP A 19 -11.74 0.54 -9.92
N HIS A 20 -11.91 1.50 -9.04
CA HIS A 20 -13.21 1.96 -8.55
C HIS A 20 -14.08 2.59 -9.66
N LYS A 21 -13.50 2.96 -10.79
CA LYS A 21 -14.19 3.53 -11.94
C LYS A 21 -14.31 2.50 -13.07
N ALA A 22 -15.48 1.92 -13.24
CA ALA A 22 -15.75 0.76 -14.08
C ALA A 22 -15.36 0.87 -15.56
N ASN A 23 -15.03 2.03 -16.09
CA ASN A 23 -14.74 2.24 -17.51
C ASN A 23 -13.40 2.92 -17.79
N GLN A 24 -12.49 2.96 -16.82
CA GLN A 24 -11.16 3.57 -17.01
C GLN A 24 -10.07 2.53 -16.95
N ALA A 25 -8.95 2.83 -17.63
CA ALA A 25 -7.75 2.04 -17.49
C ALA A 25 -7.36 1.94 -16.01
N PHE A 26 -6.87 0.80 -15.60
CA PHE A 26 -6.42 0.56 -14.24
C PHE A 26 -5.36 1.61 -13.84
N ILE A 27 -5.64 2.35 -12.78
CA ILE A 27 -4.72 3.37 -12.28
C ILE A 27 -3.95 2.75 -11.11
N ASN A 28 -2.64 2.64 -11.27
CA ASN A 28 -1.77 2.06 -10.25
C ASN A 28 -0.66 3.02 -9.82
N GLU A 29 -0.77 4.31 -10.17
CA GLU A 29 0.24 5.29 -9.78
C GLU A 29 -0.38 6.65 -9.50
N PHE A 30 0.34 7.45 -8.71
CA PHE A 30 0.06 8.87 -8.55
C PHE A 30 1.35 9.65 -8.49
N GLN A 31 1.26 10.94 -8.79
CA GLN A 31 2.40 11.85 -8.77
C GLN A 31 2.11 13.00 -7.80
N THR A 32 3.02 13.20 -6.85
CA THR A 32 3.01 14.34 -5.94
C THR A 32 3.96 15.42 -6.48
N ASN A 33 4.16 16.50 -5.72
CA ASN A 33 5.12 17.53 -6.09
C ASN A 33 6.56 17.01 -6.09
N GLU A 34 6.87 15.99 -5.31
CA GLU A 34 8.25 15.52 -5.12
C GLU A 34 8.52 14.16 -5.73
N PHE A 35 7.51 13.29 -5.80
CA PHE A 35 7.75 11.91 -6.25
C PHE A 35 6.57 11.32 -7.00
N THR A 36 6.86 10.23 -7.71
CA THR A 36 5.85 9.36 -8.31
C THR A 36 5.87 8.04 -7.57
N LEU A 37 4.70 7.59 -7.13
CA LEU A 37 4.52 6.27 -6.53
C LEU A 37 3.79 5.37 -7.51
N LYS A 38 4.37 4.20 -7.78
CA LYS A 38 3.77 3.17 -8.62
C LYS A 38 3.53 1.92 -7.78
N LEU A 39 2.29 1.44 -7.78
CA LEU A 39 1.94 0.19 -7.13
C LEU A 39 2.22 -0.97 -8.08
N ASN A 40 3.09 -1.89 -7.66
CA ASN A 40 3.48 -3.05 -8.46
C ASN A 40 2.59 -4.26 -8.18
N SER A 41 2.27 -4.49 -6.91
CA SER A 41 1.42 -5.62 -6.52
C SER A 41 0.84 -5.42 -5.14
N ILE A 42 -0.23 -6.16 -4.87
CA ILE A 42 -0.82 -6.27 -3.54
C ILE A 42 -0.78 -7.75 -3.16
N MET A 43 -0.19 -8.04 -2.00
CA MET A 43 -0.14 -9.40 -1.47
C MET A 43 -0.88 -9.46 -0.14
N VAL A 44 -1.63 -10.53 0.06
CA VAL A 44 -2.39 -10.75 1.28
C VAL A 44 -1.96 -12.07 1.89
N PHE A 45 -1.74 -12.06 3.21
CA PHE A 45 -1.42 -13.28 3.98
C PHE A 45 -2.44 -13.41 5.12
N GLU A 46 -3.13 -14.56 5.17
CA GLU A 46 -4.04 -14.85 6.26
C GLU A 46 -3.27 -15.24 7.53
N ASN A 47 -3.53 -14.53 8.60
CA ASN A 47 -3.08 -14.84 9.96
C ASN A 47 -1.58 -14.86 10.19
N GLU A 48 -0.75 -15.13 9.20
CA GLU A 48 0.68 -15.31 9.37
C GLU A 48 1.49 -14.68 8.24
N LEU A 49 2.51 -13.91 8.62
CA LEU A 49 3.52 -13.39 7.71
C LEU A 49 4.88 -13.68 8.34
N LYS A 50 5.63 -14.63 7.77
CA LYS A 50 6.90 -15.13 8.34
C LYS A 50 6.69 -15.57 9.78
N GLU A 51 7.37 -14.96 10.76
CA GLU A 51 7.23 -15.30 12.19
C GLU A 51 6.14 -14.51 12.91
N PHE A 52 5.51 -13.56 12.20
CA PHE A 52 4.48 -12.71 12.77
C PHE A 52 3.11 -13.34 12.59
N ILE A 53 2.31 -13.36 13.66
CA ILE A 53 0.99 -13.99 13.68
C ILE A 53 -0.03 -12.95 14.13
N VAL A 54 -1.18 -12.90 13.42
CA VAL A 54 -2.33 -12.11 13.83
C VAL A 54 -3.56 -13.01 13.82
N GLU A 55 -4.31 -13.01 14.94
CA GLU A 55 -5.56 -13.76 15.03
C GLU A 55 -6.68 -12.98 14.31
N ASP A 56 -7.47 -13.71 13.52
CA ASP A 56 -8.63 -13.14 12.81
C ASP A 56 -8.32 -11.89 11.98
N GLY A 57 -7.14 -11.85 11.37
CA GLY A 57 -6.71 -10.73 10.56
C GLY A 57 -5.94 -11.12 9.33
N LEU A 58 -5.64 -10.10 8.53
CA LEU A 58 -4.87 -10.22 7.31
C LEU A 58 -3.67 -9.29 7.36
N PHE A 59 -2.53 -9.76 6.86
CA PHE A 59 -1.43 -8.89 6.48
C PHE A 59 -1.63 -8.50 5.01
N VAL A 60 -1.72 -7.22 4.74
CA VAL A 60 -1.85 -6.69 3.38
C VAL A 60 -0.60 -5.90 3.06
N LEU A 61 0.11 -6.32 2.02
CA LEU A 61 1.37 -5.73 1.58
C LEU A 61 1.16 -4.98 0.27
N PHE A 62 1.50 -3.70 0.27
CA PHE A 62 1.53 -2.89 -0.94
C PHE A 62 2.97 -2.75 -1.40
N ASP A 63 3.31 -3.48 -2.46
CA ASP A 63 4.64 -3.40 -3.08
C ASP A 63 4.65 -2.22 -4.04
N VAL A 64 5.46 -1.22 -3.74
CA VAL A 64 5.50 0.02 -4.48
C VAL A 64 6.92 0.39 -4.89
N GLU A 65 6.99 1.19 -5.94
CA GLU A 65 8.22 1.85 -6.37
C GLU A 65 7.99 3.35 -6.26
N ILE A 66 8.89 4.04 -5.56
CA ILE A 66 8.82 5.48 -5.37
C ILE A 66 10.03 6.12 -6.05
N ARG A 67 9.74 6.99 -7.01
CA ARG A 67 10.77 7.75 -7.73
C ARG A 67 10.80 9.20 -7.26
N ASN A 68 11.96 9.64 -6.81
CA ASN A 68 12.18 11.05 -6.49
C ASN A 68 12.32 11.85 -7.79
N ASN A 69 11.40 12.79 -8.02
CA ASN A 69 11.38 13.63 -9.24
C ASN A 69 12.08 14.96 -9.05
N THR A 70 12.88 15.10 -7.99
CA THR A 70 13.64 16.30 -7.70
C THR A 70 15.14 16.02 -7.74
N ASN A 71 15.94 17.08 -7.75
CA ASN A 71 17.41 16.96 -7.70
C ASN A 71 17.96 16.93 -6.26
N GLU A 72 17.09 16.94 -5.26
CA GLU A 72 17.46 16.92 -3.85
C GLU A 72 17.01 15.63 -3.20
N CYS A 73 17.68 15.23 -2.11
CA CYS A 73 17.22 14.11 -1.29
C CYS A 73 15.90 14.45 -0.63
N ILE A 74 14.92 13.56 -0.72
CA ILE A 74 13.65 13.71 -0.03
C ILE A 74 13.55 12.71 1.11
N GLU A 75 12.84 13.12 2.16
CA GLU A 75 12.55 12.27 3.31
C GLU A 75 11.08 11.94 3.32
N ILE A 76 10.76 10.66 3.41
CA ILE A 76 9.39 10.16 3.37
C ILE A 76 9.04 9.51 4.71
N PHE A 77 7.90 9.91 5.25
CA PHE A 77 7.39 9.39 6.52
C PHE A 77 6.27 8.39 6.25
N LYS A 78 6.43 7.19 6.77
CA LYS A 78 5.43 6.13 6.61
C LYS A 78 4.06 6.53 7.16
N GLU A 79 4.03 7.35 8.21
CA GLU A 79 2.79 7.82 8.84
C GLU A 79 1.91 8.69 7.93
N ASP A 80 2.44 9.20 6.82
CA ASP A 80 1.68 9.97 5.84
C ASP A 80 0.90 9.07 4.86
N PHE A 81 1.11 7.76 4.93
CA PHE A 81 0.39 6.76 4.14
C PHE A 81 -0.65 6.08 5.00
N MET A 82 -1.81 5.81 4.43
CA MET A 82 -2.89 5.13 5.12
C MET A 82 -3.63 4.18 4.18
N LEU A 83 -4.28 3.20 4.77
CA LEU A 83 -5.20 2.32 4.08
C LEU A 83 -6.59 2.48 4.70
N CYS A 84 -7.55 2.95 3.90
CA CYS A 84 -8.96 2.90 4.26
C CYS A 84 -9.53 1.57 3.80
N PHE A 85 -9.97 0.77 4.75
CA PHE A 85 -10.42 -0.58 4.51
C PHE A 85 -11.94 -0.64 4.60
N ASN A 86 -12.58 -1.12 3.53
CA ASN A 86 -14.03 -1.24 3.43
C ASN A 86 -14.82 0.05 3.71
N ASN A 87 -14.22 1.23 3.45
CA ASN A 87 -14.80 2.57 3.64
C ASN A 87 -15.07 2.98 5.10
N ASN A 88 -14.68 2.18 6.08
CA ASN A 88 -15.08 2.43 7.46
C ASN A 88 -13.92 2.78 8.39
N GLU A 89 -12.74 2.22 8.16
CA GLU A 89 -11.63 2.34 9.08
C GLU A 89 -10.33 2.63 8.34
N ASN A 90 -9.54 3.52 8.93
CA ASN A 90 -8.22 3.87 8.42
C ASN A 90 -7.16 3.13 9.23
N TYR A 91 -6.19 2.55 8.54
CA TYR A 91 -5.07 1.84 9.14
C TYR A 91 -3.77 2.50 8.72
N TYR A 92 -2.88 2.67 9.69
CA TYR A 92 -1.51 3.11 9.42
C TYR A 92 -0.66 1.91 9.02
N PRO A 93 0.39 2.12 8.21
CA PRO A 93 1.37 1.06 7.97
C PRO A 93 1.99 0.62 9.29
N GLU A 94 2.23 -0.68 9.41
CA GLU A 94 2.86 -1.23 10.60
C GLU A 94 4.31 -0.76 10.74
N ASP A 95 4.78 -0.76 11.98
CA ASP A 95 6.17 -0.44 12.29
C ASP A 95 7.13 -1.38 11.55
N TYR A 96 8.39 -0.96 11.46
CA TYR A 96 9.40 -1.75 10.78
C TYR A 96 9.69 -3.05 11.53
N PHE A 97 9.30 -4.19 10.95
CA PHE A 97 9.50 -5.54 11.50
C PHE A 97 10.83 -6.16 11.09
N LYS A 98 11.71 -5.42 10.42
CA LYS A 98 12.96 -5.93 9.84
C LYS A 98 12.74 -7.02 8.79
N ILE A 99 11.60 -6.99 8.11
CA ILE A 99 11.32 -7.85 6.97
C ILE A 99 12.02 -7.25 5.75
N LYS A 100 12.68 -8.11 4.96
CA LYS A 100 13.38 -7.67 3.77
C LYS A 100 12.45 -6.89 2.83
N ASN A 101 12.90 -5.72 2.39
CA ASN A 101 12.19 -4.79 1.51
C ASN A 101 10.99 -4.05 2.15
N GLN A 102 10.71 -4.26 3.41
CA GLN A 102 9.76 -3.40 4.11
C GLN A 102 10.37 -2.01 4.29
N PHE A 103 9.60 -0.97 4.02
CA PHE A 103 10.06 0.40 4.28
C PHE A 103 10.25 0.65 5.78
N GLU A 104 11.33 1.34 6.12
CA GLU A 104 11.54 1.86 7.46
C GLU A 104 10.51 2.96 7.75
N ASP A 105 10.34 3.31 9.02
CA ASP A 105 9.33 4.30 9.43
C ASP A 105 9.59 5.67 8.81
N VAL A 106 10.85 6.03 8.65
CA VAL A 106 11.29 7.20 7.90
C VAL A 106 12.39 6.75 6.95
N PHE A 107 12.28 7.09 5.67
CA PHE A 107 13.29 6.70 4.70
C PHE A 107 13.58 7.83 3.71
N LYS A 108 14.78 7.80 3.15
CA LYS A 108 15.28 8.83 2.24
C LYS A 108 15.46 8.26 0.83
N ILE A 109 15.19 9.09 -0.15
CA ILE A 109 15.47 8.77 -1.56
C ILE A 109 16.27 9.93 -2.12
N ASN A 110 17.46 9.64 -2.65
CA ASN A 110 18.32 10.64 -3.26
C ASN A 110 17.69 11.18 -4.54
N GLY A 111 18.15 12.37 -4.96
CA GLY A 111 17.61 13.03 -6.15
C GLY A 111 17.65 12.11 -7.38
N TRP A 112 16.52 12.03 -8.08
CA TRP A 112 16.30 11.24 -9.30
C TRP A 112 16.40 9.73 -9.14
N GLU A 113 16.57 9.23 -7.91
CA GLU A 113 16.62 7.80 -7.64
C GLU A 113 15.24 7.21 -7.37
N CYS A 114 15.15 5.89 -7.55
CA CYS A 114 13.97 5.09 -7.21
C CYS A 114 14.27 4.22 -6.00
N LYS A 115 13.25 3.98 -5.18
CA LYS A 115 13.30 3.00 -4.11
C LYS A 115 12.09 2.09 -4.18
N GLN A 116 12.32 0.78 -4.18
CA GLN A 116 11.28 -0.22 -4.12
C GLN A 116 11.18 -0.79 -2.71
N GLY A 117 9.97 -1.02 -2.27
CA GLY A 117 9.72 -1.64 -0.98
C GLY A 117 8.24 -1.87 -0.80
N PHE A 118 7.85 -2.30 0.40
CA PHE A 118 6.44 -2.50 0.67
C PHE A 118 6.01 -1.94 2.01
N PHE A 119 4.75 -1.53 2.04
CA PHE A 119 4.04 -1.16 3.27
C PHE A 119 3.21 -2.36 3.73
N ILE A 120 3.21 -2.61 5.03
CA ILE A 120 2.43 -3.69 5.64
C ILE A 120 1.29 -3.07 6.44
N PHE A 121 0.06 -3.54 6.18
CA PHE A 121 -1.11 -3.19 6.98
C PHE A 121 -1.68 -4.47 7.60
N ILE A 122 -2.14 -4.37 8.83
CA ILE A 122 -2.87 -5.46 9.49
C ILE A 122 -4.33 -5.03 9.58
N VAL A 123 -5.22 -5.80 8.95
CA VAL A 123 -6.63 -5.45 8.79
C VAL A 123 -7.52 -6.64 9.13
N PRO A 124 -8.81 -6.43 9.42
CA PRO A 124 -9.77 -7.54 9.61
C PRO A 124 -9.93 -8.39 8.34
N LYS A 125 -10.46 -9.61 8.51
CA LYS A 125 -10.50 -10.63 7.45
C LYS A 125 -11.35 -10.33 6.21
N GLN A 126 -12.26 -9.40 6.24
CA GLN A 126 -13.15 -9.17 5.11
C GLN A 126 -12.57 -8.18 4.10
N LEU A 127 -11.94 -8.70 3.07
CA LEU A 127 -11.30 -7.91 2.03
C LEU A 127 -12.32 -7.57 0.93
N LYS A 128 -12.81 -6.33 0.89
CA LYS A 128 -13.77 -5.85 -0.12
C LYS A 128 -13.26 -4.66 -0.91
N LYS A 129 -12.88 -3.59 -0.23
CA LYS A 129 -12.39 -2.36 -0.84
C LYS A 129 -11.12 -1.92 -0.16
N LEU A 130 -10.18 -1.44 -0.96
CA LEU A 130 -8.92 -0.88 -0.47
C LEU A 130 -8.77 0.52 -1.04
N ASP A 131 -8.58 1.49 -0.17
CA ASP A 131 -8.22 2.85 -0.55
C ASP A 131 -6.89 3.16 0.11
N PHE A 132 -5.81 2.98 -0.65
CA PHE A 132 -4.47 3.32 -0.23
C PHE A 132 -4.21 4.77 -0.61
N PHE A 133 -3.83 5.60 0.36
CA PHE A 133 -3.63 7.01 0.07
C PHE A 133 -2.44 7.60 0.82
N TYR A 134 -1.90 8.64 0.21
CA TYR A 134 -0.82 9.46 0.75
C TYR A 134 -1.32 10.87 0.94
N THR A 135 -1.00 11.47 2.10
CA THR A 135 -1.35 12.86 2.39
C THR A 135 -0.10 13.72 2.32
N GLU A 136 -0.11 14.68 1.41
CA GLU A 136 0.96 15.68 1.28
C GLU A 136 0.54 16.94 2.03
N PHE A 137 1.26 17.26 3.09
CA PHE A 137 1.00 18.44 3.90
C PHE A 137 1.83 19.63 3.40
N TYR A 138 1.17 20.75 3.17
CA TYR A 138 1.83 22.00 2.79
C TYR A 138 2.05 22.91 3.99
N ASP A 139 1.08 22.92 4.91
CA ASP A 139 1.12 23.58 6.21
C ASP A 139 0.07 22.94 7.12
N GLU A 140 -0.20 23.52 8.30
CA GLU A 140 -1.15 22.95 9.26
C GLU A 140 -2.60 22.91 8.76
N GLU A 141 -2.94 23.75 7.81
CA GLU A 141 -4.33 23.88 7.30
C GLU A 141 -4.51 23.35 5.87
N HIS A 142 -3.41 23.14 5.13
CA HIS A 142 -3.47 22.79 3.71
C HIS A 142 -2.78 21.47 3.44
N TYR A 143 -3.51 20.57 2.81
CA TYR A 143 -2.99 19.26 2.41
C TYR A 143 -3.66 18.79 1.13
N LYS A 144 -3.05 17.81 0.49
CA LYS A 144 -3.61 17.12 -0.66
C LYS A 144 -3.49 15.63 -0.48
N GLU A 145 -4.56 14.90 -0.78
CA GLU A 145 -4.57 13.45 -0.72
C GLU A 145 -4.45 12.86 -2.11
N TYR A 146 -3.69 11.78 -2.23
CA TYR A 146 -3.51 11.01 -3.47
C TYR A 146 -3.96 9.59 -3.21
N HIS A 147 -4.96 9.13 -3.96
CA HIS A 147 -5.66 7.87 -3.70
C HIS A 147 -5.43 6.85 -4.80
N LEU A 148 -5.24 5.59 -4.39
CA LEU A 148 -5.33 4.42 -5.24
C LEU A 148 -6.43 3.53 -4.68
N ARG A 149 -7.54 3.44 -5.40
CA ARG A 149 -8.77 2.79 -4.93
C ARG A 149 -9.06 1.53 -5.72
N TYR A 150 -9.29 0.44 -5.00
CA TYR A 150 -9.52 -0.86 -5.58
C TYR A 150 -10.72 -1.55 -4.97
N LYS A 151 -11.52 -2.18 -5.81
CA LYS A 151 -12.58 -3.07 -5.40
C LYS A 151 -12.10 -4.50 -5.64
N ILE A 152 -12.17 -5.33 -4.60
CA ILE A 152 -11.74 -6.71 -4.68
C ILE A 152 -12.90 -7.56 -5.12
N GLU A 153 -12.73 -8.28 -6.22
CA GLU A 153 -13.70 -9.25 -6.70
C GLU A 153 -13.06 -10.64 -6.59
N LYS A 154 -13.75 -11.55 -5.89
CA LYS A 154 -13.27 -12.92 -5.82
C LYS A 154 -13.47 -13.56 -7.19
N SER A 155 -12.40 -14.14 -7.74
CA SER A 155 -12.53 -14.99 -8.92
C SER A 155 -13.43 -16.17 -8.58
N ALA A 156 -14.40 -16.39 -9.43
CA ALA A 156 -15.32 -17.52 -9.28
C ALA A 156 -14.56 -18.86 -9.35
#